data_79def5f3d2791a01c62d072b43cb455f
#
_entry.id   79def5f3d2791a01c62d072b43cb455f
#
_cell.length_a   1.000
_cell.length_b   1.000
_cell.length_c   1.000
_cell.angle_alpha   90.00
_cell.angle_beta   90.00
_cell.angle_gamma   90.00
#
_symmetry.space_group_name_H-M   'P 1'
#
loop_
_entity.id
_entity.type
_entity.pdbx_description
1 polymer ?
#
loop_
_entity_poly.entity_id
_entity_poly.type
_entity_poly.pdbx_seq_one_letter_code
_entity_poly.pdbx_strand_id
1 'polypeptide(L)'
;MVKFPEYVSVGCHKYKVSYPHSFREVTRIFGQCDNCLHEIRVSEMDQGGGRRPDSAILGTFFHEMLHAIDSIYMNGKVADLPDADKEMIISQFAEGLTQAFLNGHFPVVE
;
A
#
# COMPACT_ATOMS: atom_id res chain seq x y z
N MET A 1 -13.42 -10.19 5.49
CA MET A 1 -11.96 -10.12 5.64
C MET A 1 -11.32 -9.76 4.31
N VAL A 2 -10.26 -8.98 4.37
CA VAL A 2 -9.52 -8.60 3.16
C VAL A 2 -8.71 -9.79 2.67
N LYS A 3 -8.81 -10.08 1.37
CA LYS A 3 -7.94 -11.03 0.69
C LYS A 3 -7.15 -10.29 -0.37
N PHE A 4 -5.84 -10.41 -0.31
CA PHE A 4 -4.96 -9.82 -1.32
C PHE A 4 -4.53 -10.85 -2.33
N PRO A 5 -4.33 -10.46 -3.59
CA PRO A 5 -3.66 -11.33 -4.54
C PRO A 5 -2.22 -11.62 -4.07
N GLU A 6 -1.66 -12.73 -4.50
CA GLU A 6 -0.28 -13.08 -4.17
C GLU A 6 0.72 -12.10 -4.77
N TYR A 7 0.41 -11.57 -5.94
CA TYR A 7 1.22 -10.58 -6.65
C TYR A 7 0.35 -9.50 -7.25
N VAL A 8 0.91 -8.29 -7.37
CA VAL A 8 0.35 -7.23 -8.21
C VAL A 8 1.40 -6.81 -9.21
N SER A 9 0.96 -6.50 -10.43
CA SER A 9 1.86 -6.06 -11.49
C SER A 9 1.92 -4.53 -11.51
N VAL A 10 3.14 -4.00 -11.48
CA VAL A 10 3.39 -2.56 -11.63
C VAL A 10 4.43 -2.42 -12.74
N GLY A 11 4.01 -1.90 -13.88
CA GLY A 11 4.83 -1.93 -15.09
C GLY A 11 5.10 -3.36 -15.50
N CYS A 12 6.35 -3.67 -15.77
CA CYS A 12 6.81 -5.03 -16.11
C CYS A 12 7.14 -5.87 -14.89
N HIS A 13 6.96 -5.34 -13.69
CA HIS A 13 7.43 -5.98 -12.46
C HIS A 13 6.28 -6.59 -11.68
N LYS A 14 6.52 -7.78 -11.13
CA LYS A 14 5.61 -8.45 -10.20
C LYS A 14 6.03 -8.09 -8.79
N TYR A 15 5.15 -7.41 -8.06
CA TYR A 15 5.35 -7.15 -6.65
C TYR A 15 4.63 -8.22 -5.84
N LYS A 16 5.38 -8.93 -5.03
CA LYS A 16 4.80 -9.89 -4.08
C LYS A 16 4.03 -9.14 -3.01
N VAL A 17 2.84 -9.59 -2.68
CA VAL A 17 2.05 -9.03 -1.59
C VAL A 17 2.18 -9.94 -0.37
N SER A 18 2.79 -9.44 0.69
CA SER A 18 2.98 -10.17 1.94
C SER A 18 1.99 -9.67 2.98
N TYR A 19 0.93 -10.44 3.21
CA TYR A 19 -0.13 -10.12 4.16
C TYR A 19 -0.66 -11.43 4.79
N PRO A 20 -0.81 -11.50 6.11
CA PRO A 20 -0.36 -10.52 7.10
C PRO A 20 1.17 -10.53 7.27
N HIS A 21 1.75 -9.36 7.49
CA HIS A 21 3.18 -9.21 7.73
C HIS A 21 3.42 -8.63 9.12
N SER A 22 4.38 -9.16 9.85
CA SER A 22 4.72 -8.69 11.18
C SER A 22 6.01 -7.88 11.14
N PHE A 23 5.92 -6.59 11.49
CA PHE A 23 7.08 -5.70 11.60
C PHE A 23 7.60 -5.75 13.04
N ARG A 24 8.58 -6.63 13.28
CA ARG A 24 9.06 -6.92 14.64
C ARG A 24 9.99 -5.85 15.20
N GLU A 25 10.71 -5.15 14.33
CA GLU A 25 11.77 -4.23 14.75
C GLU A 25 11.29 -2.78 14.83
N VAL A 26 10.19 -2.43 14.17
CA VAL A 26 9.66 -1.07 14.12
C VAL A 26 8.17 -1.11 14.44
N THR A 27 7.81 -0.65 15.63
CA THR A 27 6.46 -0.78 16.15
C THR A 27 5.44 0.21 15.56
N ARG A 28 5.87 1.13 14.68
CA ARG A 28 4.99 2.17 14.12
C ARG A 28 4.77 2.06 12.61
N ILE A 29 5.25 0.98 12.01
CA ILE A 29 5.06 0.74 10.59
C ILE A 29 3.92 -0.24 10.39
N PHE A 30 2.96 0.12 9.55
CA PHE A 30 1.86 -0.75 9.16
C PHE A 30 2.01 -1.30 7.76
N GLY A 31 2.88 -0.71 6.95
CA GLY A 31 3.15 -1.15 5.60
C GLY A 31 4.55 -0.77 5.15
N GLN A 32 5.02 -1.44 4.11
CA GLN A 32 6.30 -1.16 3.50
C GLN A 32 6.27 -1.55 2.03
N CYS A 33 6.85 -0.71 1.18
CA CYS A 33 7.11 -1.02 -0.22
C CYS A 33 8.62 -1.16 -0.40
N ASP A 34 9.05 -2.36 -0.76
CA ASP A 34 10.46 -2.63 -1.07
C ASP A 34 10.62 -2.66 -2.59
N ASN A 35 11.13 -1.57 -3.15
CA ASN A 35 11.31 -1.43 -4.59
C ASN A 35 12.53 -2.19 -5.12
N CYS A 36 13.41 -2.65 -4.26
CA CYS A 36 14.54 -3.48 -4.65
C CYS A 36 14.15 -4.94 -4.80
N LEU A 37 13.36 -5.45 -3.85
CA LEU A 37 12.88 -6.83 -3.85
C LEU A 37 11.53 -6.99 -4.55
N HIS A 38 10.88 -5.89 -4.92
CA HIS A 38 9.52 -5.86 -5.47
C HIS A 38 8.55 -6.58 -4.55
N GLU A 39 8.40 -6.02 -3.34
CA GLU A 39 7.52 -6.59 -2.34
C GLU A 39 6.73 -5.49 -1.63
N ILE A 40 5.43 -5.75 -1.44
CA ILE A 40 4.54 -4.90 -0.65
C ILE A 40 4.15 -5.69 0.59
N ARG A 41 4.47 -5.15 1.77
CA ARG A 41 4.22 -5.78 3.06
C ARG A 41 3.13 -5.00 3.79
N VAL A 42 2.12 -5.70 4.29
CA VAL A 42 0.97 -5.08 4.96
C VAL A 42 0.72 -5.78 6.28
N SER A 43 0.65 -5.00 7.36
CA SER A 43 0.35 -5.51 8.70
C SER A 43 -1.15 -5.66 8.91
N GLU A 44 -1.55 -6.74 9.57
CA GLU A 44 -2.94 -6.95 10.00
C GLU A 44 -3.22 -6.34 11.37
N MET A 45 -2.20 -6.27 12.22
CA MET A 45 -2.36 -5.93 13.62
C MET A 45 -1.98 -4.48 13.91
N ASP A 46 -2.64 -3.88 14.90
CA ASP A 46 -2.24 -2.58 15.44
C ASP A 46 -1.13 -2.77 16.49
N GLN A 47 -0.68 -1.66 17.07
CA GLN A 47 0.39 -1.68 18.07
C GLN A 47 -0.01 -2.34 19.39
N GLY A 48 -1.31 -2.35 19.69
CA GLY A 48 -1.85 -2.97 20.89
C GLY A 48 -2.19 -4.45 20.74
N GLY A 49 -1.92 -5.04 19.58
CA GLY A 49 -2.20 -6.45 19.30
C GLY A 49 -3.61 -6.73 18.79
N GLY A 50 -4.42 -5.70 18.57
CA GLY A 50 -5.75 -5.84 17.96
C GLY A 50 -5.68 -5.86 16.44
N ARG A 51 -6.66 -6.49 15.79
CA ARG A 51 -6.75 -6.49 14.34
C ARG A 51 -7.21 -5.11 13.84
N ARG A 52 -6.51 -4.60 12.84
CA ARG A 52 -6.87 -3.33 12.20
C ARG A 52 -8.15 -3.49 11.37
N PRO A 53 -8.99 -2.44 11.26
CA PRO A 53 -10.16 -2.49 10.37
C PRO A 53 -9.76 -2.76 8.92
N ASP A 54 -10.65 -3.39 8.16
CA ASP A 54 -10.40 -3.68 6.74
C ASP A 54 -10.07 -2.41 5.94
N SER A 55 -10.74 -1.29 6.25
CA SER A 55 -10.45 -0.02 5.57
C SER A 55 -9.02 0.46 5.82
N ALA A 56 -8.49 0.27 7.03
CA ALA A 56 -7.12 0.64 7.36
C ALA A 56 -6.11 -0.27 6.66
N ILE A 57 -6.40 -1.57 6.61
CA ILE A 57 -5.55 -2.56 5.92
C ILE A 57 -5.49 -2.25 4.42
N LEU A 58 -6.64 -2.00 3.80
CA LEU A 58 -6.72 -1.62 2.39
C LEU A 58 -6.00 -0.31 2.11
N GLY A 59 -6.19 0.68 2.98
CA GLY A 59 -5.50 1.98 2.85
C GLY A 59 -3.99 1.82 2.88
N THR A 60 -3.47 0.97 3.75
CA THR A 60 -2.05 0.66 3.81
C THR A 60 -1.58 0.01 2.51
N PHE A 61 -2.33 -0.95 1.98
CA PHE A 61 -1.98 -1.61 0.73
C PHE A 61 -1.90 -0.59 -0.42
N PHE A 62 -2.93 0.26 -0.58
CA PHE A 62 -2.92 1.28 -1.63
C PHE A 62 -1.79 2.29 -1.44
N HIS A 63 -1.49 2.66 -0.20
CA HIS A 63 -0.38 3.56 0.11
C HIS A 63 0.94 2.99 -0.41
N GLU A 64 1.22 1.72 -0.10
CA GLU A 64 2.47 1.08 -0.52
C GLU A 64 2.48 0.81 -2.03
N MET A 65 1.35 0.46 -2.61
CA MET A 65 1.24 0.29 -4.05
C MET A 65 1.54 1.59 -4.81
N LEU A 66 1.11 2.73 -4.27
CA LEU A 66 1.41 4.03 -4.87
C LEU A 66 2.90 4.34 -4.84
N HIS A 67 3.62 3.92 -3.80
CA HIS A 67 5.09 4.03 -3.78
C HIS A 67 5.72 3.18 -4.89
N ALA A 68 5.19 1.99 -5.15
CA ALA A 68 5.66 1.15 -6.25
C ALA A 68 5.40 1.82 -7.60
N ILE A 69 4.20 2.38 -7.79
CA ILE A 69 3.84 3.10 -9.03
C ILE A 69 4.77 4.30 -9.24
N ASP A 70 5.03 5.08 -8.19
CA ASP A 70 5.95 6.21 -8.27
C ASP A 70 7.35 5.76 -8.70
N SER A 71 7.85 4.68 -8.11
CA SER A 71 9.18 4.16 -8.45
C SER A 71 9.26 3.71 -9.92
N ILE A 72 8.25 2.99 -10.40
CA ILE A 72 8.30 2.36 -11.73
C ILE A 72 7.93 3.35 -12.84
N TYR A 73 6.90 4.16 -12.66
CA TYR A 73 6.38 5.02 -13.72
C TYR A 73 6.86 6.46 -13.65
N MET A 74 7.18 6.95 -12.45
CA MET A 74 7.52 8.35 -12.22
C MET A 74 8.96 8.53 -11.80
N ASN A 75 9.75 7.46 -11.86
CA ASN A 75 11.18 7.46 -11.52
C ASN A 75 11.45 8.05 -10.12
N GLY A 76 10.55 7.79 -9.17
CA GLY A 76 10.70 8.24 -7.79
C GLY A 76 10.49 9.73 -7.58
N LYS A 77 9.82 10.43 -8.49
CA LYS A 77 9.66 11.88 -8.37
C LYS A 77 8.84 12.31 -7.17
N VAL A 78 7.84 11.51 -6.78
CA VAL A 78 7.10 11.80 -5.55
C VAL A 78 7.96 11.55 -4.33
N ALA A 79 8.74 10.46 -4.33
CA ALA A 79 9.66 10.15 -3.24
C ALA A 79 10.73 11.24 -3.02
N ASP A 80 11.07 11.99 -4.07
CA ASP A 80 12.05 13.08 -4.00
C ASP A 80 11.47 14.39 -3.45
N LEU A 81 10.16 14.48 -3.27
CA LEU A 81 9.52 15.65 -2.69
C LEU A 81 9.85 15.76 -1.18
N PRO A 82 9.69 16.96 -0.59
CA PRO A 82 9.77 17.09 0.86
C PRO A 82 8.81 16.12 1.55
N ASP A 83 9.19 15.58 2.71
CA ASP A 83 8.44 14.53 3.39
C ASP A 83 6.95 14.87 3.61
N ALA A 84 6.66 16.13 3.98
CA ALA A 84 5.28 16.56 4.20
C ALA A 84 4.44 16.47 2.93
N ASP A 85 4.99 16.91 1.79
CA ASP A 85 4.28 16.88 0.50
C ASP A 85 4.13 15.45 -0.01
N LYS A 86 5.19 14.65 0.10
CA LYS A 86 5.17 13.25 -0.27
C LYS A 86 4.09 12.48 0.48
N GLU A 87 4.08 12.60 1.81
CA GLU A 87 3.11 11.89 2.63
C GLU A 87 1.68 12.37 2.38
N MET A 88 1.48 13.66 2.18
CA MET A 88 0.15 14.19 1.85
C MET A 88 -0.36 13.59 0.54
N ILE A 89 0.45 13.61 -0.51
CA ILE A 89 0.05 13.11 -1.83
C ILE A 89 -0.28 11.62 -1.75
N ILE A 90 0.64 10.82 -1.23
CA ILE A 90 0.47 9.37 -1.18
C ILE A 90 -0.73 9.00 -0.30
N SER A 91 -0.84 9.60 0.89
CA SER A 91 -1.91 9.26 1.83
C SER A 91 -3.29 9.67 1.31
N GLN A 92 -3.42 10.84 0.69
CA GLN A 92 -4.71 11.30 0.17
C GLN A 92 -5.16 10.47 -1.03
N PHE A 93 -4.25 10.13 -1.94
CA PHE A 93 -4.57 9.21 -3.04
C PHE A 93 -4.96 7.83 -2.53
N ALA A 94 -4.24 7.30 -1.56
CA ALA A 94 -4.55 5.99 -0.98
C ALA A 94 -5.92 5.99 -0.32
N GLU A 95 -6.26 7.04 0.40
CA GLU A 95 -7.58 7.16 1.04
C GLU A 95 -8.70 7.24 0.01
N GLY A 96 -8.53 8.04 -1.03
CA GLY A 96 -9.52 8.13 -2.11
C GLY A 96 -9.73 6.79 -2.82
N LEU A 97 -8.67 6.07 -3.13
CA LEU A 97 -8.76 4.74 -3.74
C LEU A 97 -9.45 3.74 -2.81
N THR A 98 -9.14 3.79 -1.51
CA THR A 98 -9.77 2.90 -0.52
C THR A 98 -11.28 3.13 -0.47
N GLN A 99 -11.71 4.38 -0.42
CA GLN A 99 -13.13 4.71 -0.40
C GLN A 99 -13.84 4.26 -1.67
N ALA A 100 -13.25 4.53 -2.84
CA ALA A 100 -13.83 4.10 -4.11
C ALA A 100 -13.95 2.59 -4.18
N PHE A 101 -12.93 1.86 -3.74
CA PHE A 101 -12.95 0.40 -3.72
C PHE A 101 -14.04 -0.14 -2.78
N LEU A 102 -14.12 0.38 -1.55
CA LEU A 102 -15.10 -0.09 -0.57
C LEU A 102 -16.54 0.22 -1.00
N ASN A 103 -16.75 1.30 -1.73
CA ASN A 103 -18.07 1.69 -2.21
C ASN A 103 -18.44 1.10 -3.57
N GLY A 104 -17.58 0.23 -4.13
CA GLY A 104 -17.83 -0.43 -5.39
C GLY A 104 -17.81 0.49 -6.60
N HIS A 105 -17.08 1.58 -6.55
CA HIS A 105 -17.06 2.59 -7.63
C HIS A 105 -16.08 2.25 -8.76
N PHE A 106 -15.39 1.12 -8.69
CA PHE A 106 -14.45 0.73 -9.74
C PHE A 106 -15.22 0.10 -10.90
N PRO A 107 -14.90 0.47 -12.14
CA PRO A 107 -15.50 -0.19 -13.31
C PRO A 107 -14.99 -1.62 -13.43
N VAL A 108 -15.80 -2.45 -14.07
CA VAL A 108 -15.45 -3.84 -14.36
C VAL A 108 -15.23 -3.95 -15.86
N VAL A 109 -14.13 -4.60 -16.23
CA VAL A 109 -13.83 -4.92 -17.63
C VAL A 109 -14.32 -6.34 -17.90
N GLU A 110 -15.26 -6.46 -18.83
CA GLU A 110 -15.84 -7.75 -19.22
C GLU A 110 -15.31 -8.23 -20.55
#